data_35803af719c70fd8f8945861b80708f3
#
_entry.id   35803af719c70fd8f8945861b80708f3
#
_cell.length_a   1.000
_cell.length_b   1.000
_cell.length_c   1.000
_cell.angle_alpha   90.00
_cell.angle_beta   90.00
_cell.angle_gamma   90.00
#
_symmetry.space_group_name_H-M   'P 1'
#
loop_
_entity.id
_entity.type
_entity.pdbx_description
1 polymer ?
#
loop_
_entity_poly.entity_id
_entity_poly.type
_entity_poly.pdbx_seq_one_letter_code
_entity_poly.pdbx_strand_id
1 'polypeptide(L)'
;MSQAPQRSTGANLDATNQVENHHSDQAADRCSIRAVGVIPARWGSTRFPGKPLEKINGVPLLQWVIEGCRGARLLSEICVATDHPEIAKLANQCGARAVMTESDLPTGTDRVWAAARELKADVYLNIQGDEPLIEGSLLDLLVQPFIEDTTLEMATLGRPLDREALESSNTAKIVLNSRHEAIYFSRYPIPYSRVKPWDSRKAGDTIDGALKHIGIYAYRRDFLERFCAQTPTVLEQLEGLEQLRALYLGARIRVVKVDHESWGVDTPEDISKIENLMKGRSR
;
A
#
# COMPACT_ATOMS: atom_id res chain seq x y z
N MET A 1 53.82 59.13 -26.19
CA MET A 1 53.65 60.43 -25.49
C MET A 1 52.53 60.14 -24.50
N SER A 2 52.98 59.94 -23.25
CA SER A 2 52.96 60.87 -22.11
C SER A 2 51.51 60.93 -21.54
N GLN A 3 51.17 60.75 -20.33
CA GLN A 3 51.80 60.62 -19.02
C GLN A 3 50.73 60.21 -18.02
N ALA A 4 51.08 59.42 -17.07
CA ALA A 4 50.35 59.38 -15.80
C ALA A 4 50.77 60.62 -14.96
N PRO A 5 50.08 61.07 -13.93
CA PRO A 5 50.47 60.71 -12.59
C PRO A 5 49.31 60.54 -11.54
N GLN A 6 49.52 59.61 -10.62
CA GLN A 6 49.77 59.77 -9.16
C GLN A 6 48.64 60.20 -8.20
N ARG A 7 48.31 59.26 -7.32
CA ARG A 7 48.19 59.21 -5.84
C ARG A 7 47.49 60.36 -5.06
N SER A 8 46.58 59.93 -4.19
CA SER A 8 46.63 60.16 -2.70
C SER A 8 45.49 59.33 -2.04
N THR A 9 45.82 58.41 -1.23
CA THR A 9 45.80 58.30 0.26
C THR A 9 44.48 58.71 0.95
N GLY A 10 43.84 57.77 1.62
CA GLY A 10 43.37 58.01 2.96
C GLY A 10 42.01 57.53 3.34
N ALA A 11 42.04 56.68 4.31
CA ALA A 11 41.13 56.51 5.42
C ALA A 11 40.20 55.28 5.39
N ASN A 12 40.53 54.35 6.28
CA ASN A 12 39.74 53.37 6.97
C ASN A 12 38.35 53.86 7.37
N LEU A 13 37.35 53.03 7.22
CA LEU A 13 36.34 52.81 8.27
C LEU A 13 35.73 51.42 8.11
N ASP A 14 35.86 50.65 9.18
CA ASP A 14 35.18 49.37 9.42
C ASP A 14 33.67 49.48 9.21
N ALA A 15 33.12 48.60 8.41
CA ALA A 15 31.70 48.27 8.42
C ALA A 15 31.59 46.74 8.40
N THR A 16 31.43 46.19 9.59
CA THR A 16 31.06 44.83 9.89
C THR A 16 29.84 44.41 9.06
N ASN A 17 30.09 43.52 8.12
CA ASN A 17 29.06 42.84 7.33
C ASN A 17 28.42 41.78 8.22
N GLN A 18 27.30 42.10 8.83
CA GLN A 18 26.32 41.13 9.31
C GLN A 18 25.54 40.65 8.09
N VAL A 19 26.03 39.59 7.45
CA VAL A 19 25.21 38.76 6.58
C VAL A 19 24.39 37.85 7.50
N GLU A 20 23.18 38.29 7.81
CA GLU A 20 22.17 37.47 8.48
C GLU A 20 21.88 36.25 7.61
N ASN A 21 22.16 35.09 8.19
CA ASN A 21 21.80 33.78 7.67
C ASN A 21 20.26 33.59 7.64
N HIS A 22 19.60 34.06 6.59
CA HIS A 22 18.21 33.75 6.30
C HIS A 22 18.07 32.54 5.36
N HIS A 23 18.81 31.46 5.60
CA HIS A 23 18.70 30.24 4.77
C HIS A 23 18.47 28.94 5.58
N SER A 24 17.78 28.99 6.72
CA SER A 24 17.53 27.76 7.50
C SER A 24 16.08 27.46 7.91
N ASP A 25 15.07 28.21 7.46
CA ASP A 25 13.67 27.95 7.89
C ASP A 25 12.66 27.61 6.78
N GLN A 26 13.11 27.42 5.53
CA GLN A 26 12.18 27.01 4.46
C GLN A 26 12.13 25.49 4.22
N ALA A 27 12.83 24.68 5.02
CA ALA A 27 12.82 23.21 4.88
C ALA A 27 11.82 22.49 5.81
N ALA A 28 11.10 23.18 6.69
CA ALA A 28 10.28 22.60 7.74
C ALA A 28 8.76 22.52 7.44
N ASP A 29 8.30 23.06 6.33
CA ASP A 29 6.87 22.96 5.95
C ASP A 29 6.66 22.02 4.76
N ARG A 30 7.31 20.85 4.79
CA ARG A 30 6.81 19.70 4.00
C ARG A 30 5.54 19.28 4.69
N CYS A 31 4.40 19.58 4.04
CA CYS A 31 3.07 19.16 4.44
C CYS A 31 3.11 17.69 4.87
N SER A 32 3.07 17.44 6.19
CA SER A 32 3.17 16.09 6.72
C SER A 32 1.88 15.37 6.38
N ILE A 33 1.93 14.48 5.38
CA ILE A 33 0.79 13.63 5.02
C ILE A 33 0.43 12.78 6.22
N ARG A 34 -0.82 12.86 6.65
CA ARG A 34 -1.37 11.95 7.64
C ARG A 34 -1.92 10.71 6.95
N ALA A 35 -1.30 9.56 7.20
CA ALA A 35 -1.74 8.25 6.69
C ALA A 35 -2.28 7.39 7.84
N VAL A 36 -3.36 6.66 7.56
CA VAL A 36 -4.00 5.71 8.48
C VAL A 36 -4.12 4.35 7.83
N GLY A 37 -3.65 3.31 8.54
CA GLY A 37 -3.86 1.92 8.14
C GLY A 37 -5.23 1.42 8.60
N VAL A 38 -6.04 0.92 7.68
CA VAL A 38 -7.35 0.32 7.99
C VAL A 38 -7.33 -1.16 7.62
N ILE A 39 -7.65 -2.00 8.58
CA ILE A 39 -7.75 -3.46 8.43
C ILE A 39 -9.24 -3.81 8.40
N PRO A 40 -9.84 -4.09 7.22
CA PRO A 40 -11.20 -4.59 7.14
C PRO A 40 -11.26 -6.03 7.67
N ALA A 41 -12.08 -6.28 8.67
CA ALA A 41 -12.23 -7.57 9.32
C ALA A 41 -13.71 -7.86 9.61
N ARG A 42 -14.36 -8.64 8.73
CA ARG A 42 -15.77 -9.04 8.91
C ARG A 42 -15.89 -10.41 9.54
N TRP A 43 -16.98 -10.63 10.28
CA TRP A 43 -17.32 -11.95 10.81
C TRP A 43 -17.76 -12.91 9.71
N GLY A 44 -18.61 -12.44 8.81
CA GLY A 44 -19.30 -13.24 7.78
C GLY A 44 -18.45 -13.57 6.57
N SER A 45 -17.38 -14.37 6.73
CA SER A 45 -16.71 -15.01 5.60
C SER A 45 -17.45 -16.29 5.22
N THR A 46 -17.84 -16.45 3.95
CA THR A 46 -18.56 -17.65 3.48
C THR A 46 -17.70 -18.92 3.54
N ARG A 47 -16.41 -18.79 3.27
CA ARG A 47 -15.44 -19.91 3.28
C ARG A 47 -14.87 -20.20 4.66
N PHE A 48 -14.77 -19.18 5.52
CA PHE A 48 -14.14 -19.31 6.83
C PHE A 48 -14.74 -18.29 7.81
N PRO A 49 -15.97 -18.57 8.37
CA PRO A 49 -16.62 -17.70 9.35
C PRO A 49 -15.76 -17.50 10.60
N GLY A 50 -15.70 -16.26 11.11
CA GLY A 50 -14.88 -15.93 12.28
C GLY A 50 -13.37 -15.92 12.03
N LYS A 51 -12.92 -16.02 10.77
CA LYS A 51 -11.51 -16.03 10.35
C LYS A 51 -10.58 -15.08 11.12
N PRO A 52 -10.94 -13.80 11.40
CA PRO A 52 -10.06 -12.90 12.15
C PRO A 52 -9.69 -13.35 13.57
N LEU A 53 -10.53 -14.19 14.18
CA LEU A 53 -10.33 -14.72 15.54
C LEU A 53 -9.66 -16.10 15.57
N GLU A 54 -9.51 -16.75 14.42
CA GLU A 54 -8.84 -18.04 14.30
C GLU A 54 -7.36 -17.92 14.67
N LYS A 55 -6.83 -18.98 15.29
CA LYS A 55 -5.50 -18.95 15.90
C LYS A 55 -4.43 -19.57 15.01
N ILE A 56 -3.33 -18.84 14.88
CA ILE A 56 -2.07 -19.31 14.28
C ILE A 56 -1.04 -19.36 15.42
N ASN A 57 -0.47 -20.52 15.71
CA ASN A 57 0.41 -20.73 16.87
C ASN A 57 -0.18 -20.21 18.19
N GLY A 58 -1.50 -20.35 18.40
CA GLY A 58 -2.20 -19.93 19.60
C GLY A 58 -2.58 -18.45 19.67
N VAL A 59 -2.19 -17.62 18.70
CA VAL A 59 -2.47 -16.16 18.62
C VAL A 59 -3.49 -15.90 17.51
N PRO A 60 -4.53 -15.06 17.74
CA PRO A 60 -5.52 -14.75 16.72
C PRO A 60 -4.88 -14.16 15.43
N LEU A 61 -5.42 -14.52 14.27
CA LEU A 61 -4.96 -14.04 12.97
C LEU A 61 -4.92 -12.51 12.90
N LEU A 62 -5.99 -11.84 13.35
CA LEU A 62 -6.06 -10.37 13.36
C LEU A 62 -4.98 -9.75 14.25
N GLN A 63 -4.62 -10.39 15.36
CA GLN A 63 -3.55 -9.89 16.22
C GLN A 63 -2.20 -9.92 15.50
N TRP A 64 -1.88 -10.99 14.75
CA TRP A 64 -0.67 -11.05 13.91
C TRP A 64 -0.61 -9.90 12.91
N VAL A 65 -1.74 -9.61 12.23
CA VAL A 65 -1.81 -8.50 11.27
C VAL A 65 -1.58 -7.16 11.96
N ILE A 66 -2.25 -6.89 13.09
CA ILE A 66 -2.08 -5.64 13.85
C ILE A 66 -0.63 -5.47 14.30
N GLU A 67 -0.01 -6.52 14.83
CA GLU A 67 1.38 -6.51 15.31
C GLU A 67 2.37 -6.27 14.16
N GLY A 68 2.15 -6.91 13.00
CA GLY A 68 2.94 -6.69 11.80
C GLY A 68 2.87 -5.24 11.30
N CYS A 69 1.73 -4.58 11.43
CA CYS A 69 1.55 -3.17 11.04
C CYS A 69 2.28 -2.19 11.98
N ARG A 70 2.55 -2.54 13.23
CA ARG A 70 3.17 -1.63 14.23
C ARG A 70 4.56 -1.12 13.87
N GLY A 71 5.27 -1.83 12.99
CA GLY A 71 6.56 -1.40 12.49
C GLY A 71 6.50 -0.24 11.49
N ALA A 72 5.31 0.16 11.04
CA ALA A 72 5.14 1.28 10.12
C ALA A 72 5.41 2.63 10.82
N ARG A 73 6.26 3.46 10.22
CA ARG A 73 6.68 4.76 10.76
C ARG A 73 5.91 5.93 10.17
N LEU A 74 5.32 5.72 8.99
CA LEU A 74 4.55 6.73 8.27
C LEU A 74 3.04 6.65 8.54
N LEU A 75 2.59 5.62 9.29
CA LEU A 75 1.20 5.54 9.75
C LEU A 75 1.03 6.27 11.09
N SER A 76 0.07 7.17 11.15
CA SER A 76 -0.32 7.86 12.39
C SER A 76 -1.19 7.00 13.30
N GLU A 77 -1.91 6.03 12.73
CA GLU A 77 -2.86 5.19 13.44
C GLU A 77 -3.12 3.90 12.66
N ILE A 78 -3.43 2.82 13.39
CA ILE A 78 -3.96 1.56 12.83
C ILE A 78 -5.39 1.40 13.35
N CYS A 79 -6.32 1.16 12.43
CA CYS A 79 -7.73 0.97 12.71
C CYS A 79 -8.19 -0.38 12.18
N VAL A 80 -9.09 -1.04 12.92
CA VAL A 80 -9.82 -2.24 12.46
C VAL A 80 -11.26 -1.87 12.19
N ALA A 81 -11.69 -2.02 10.95
CA ALA A 81 -13.07 -1.80 10.53
C ALA A 81 -13.83 -3.15 10.55
N THR A 82 -14.82 -3.29 11.42
CA THR A 82 -15.51 -4.57 11.66
C THR A 82 -17.00 -4.42 11.91
N ASP A 83 -17.74 -5.49 11.64
CA ASP A 83 -19.18 -5.63 11.92
C ASP A 83 -19.46 -6.46 13.19
N HIS A 84 -18.40 -6.91 13.91
CA HIS A 84 -18.57 -7.86 15.01
C HIS A 84 -17.91 -7.39 16.31
N PRO A 85 -18.64 -7.41 17.47
CA PRO A 85 -18.14 -6.89 18.73
C PRO A 85 -16.92 -7.64 19.28
N GLU A 86 -16.79 -8.96 19.06
CA GLU A 86 -15.63 -9.72 19.53
C GLU A 86 -14.35 -9.36 18.73
N ILE A 87 -14.49 -9.05 17.43
CA ILE A 87 -13.39 -8.57 16.61
C ILE A 87 -12.97 -7.18 17.08
N ALA A 88 -13.93 -6.29 17.35
CA ALA A 88 -13.68 -4.95 17.88
C ALA A 88 -12.99 -5.00 19.26
N LYS A 89 -13.43 -5.91 20.14
CA LYS A 89 -12.81 -6.13 21.45
C LYS A 89 -11.36 -6.58 21.32
N LEU A 90 -11.08 -7.56 20.45
CA LEU A 90 -9.70 -8.01 20.17
C LEU A 90 -8.84 -6.88 19.63
N ALA A 91 -9.33 -6.10 18.65
CA ALA A 91 -8.61 -4.96 18.09
C ALA A 91 -8.18 -3.97 19.18
N ASN A 92 -9.12 -3.57 20.05
CA ASN A 92 -8.85 -2.66 21.17
C ASN A 92 -7.86 -3.26 22.18
N GLN A 93 -7.96 -4.54 22.49
CA GLN A 93 -6.99 -5.25 23.34
C GLN A 93 -5.58 -5.26 22.74
N CYS A 94 -5.50 -5.36 21.42
CA CYS A 94 -4.24 -5.22 20.67
C CYS A 94 -3.81 -3.75 20.47
N GLY A 95 -4.50 -2.75 21.04
CA GLY A 95 -4.14 -1.34 20.93
C GLY A 95 -4.40 -0.71 19.55
N ALA A 96 -5.21 -1.34 18.70
CA ALA A 96 -5.72 -0.78 17.47
C ALA A 96 -7.13 -0.20 17.72
N ARG A 97 -7.44 0.95 17.12
CA ARG A 97 -8.79 1.51 17.21
C ARG A 97 -9.77 0.64 16.43
N ALA A 98 -10.87 0.23 17.05
CA ALA A 98 -11.96 -0.44 16.36
C ALA A 98 -13.01 0.59 15.92
N VAL A 99 -13.45 0.49 14.65
CA VAL A 99 -14.59 1.22 14.09
C VAL A 99 -15.64 0.21 13.68
N MET A 100 -16.83 0.34 14.26
CA MET A 100 -17.96 -0.52 13.88
C MET A 100 -18.53 -0.07 12.55
N THR A 101 -18.77 -1.04 11.67
CA THR A 101 -19.29 -0.81 10.32
C THR A 101 -20.47 -1.73 10.04
N GLU A 102 -21.28 -1.42 9.05
CA GLU A 102 -22.41 -2.25 8.63
C GLU A 102 -21.95 -3.62 8.14
N SER A 103 -22.75 -4.65 8.37
CA SER A 103 -22.43 -6.05 8.03
C SER A 103 -22.54 -6.34 6.53
N ASP A 104 -23.42 -5.62 5.82
CA ASP A 104 -23.80 -5.82 4.42
C ASP A 104 -22.95 -5.05 3.41
N LEU A 105 -21.86 -4.40 3.87
CA LEU A 105 -20.93 -3.72 2.96
C LEU A 105 -20.35 -4.70 1.93
N PRO A 106 -20.40 -4.36 0.62
CA PRO A 106 -20.08 -5.29 -0.46
C PRO A 106 -18.63 -5.78 -0.44
N THR A 107 -17.68 -4.86 -0.20
CA THR A 107 -16.25 -5.15 -0.31
C THR A 107 -15.45 -4.70 0.92
N GLY A 108 -14.20 -5.16 0.99
CA GLY A 108 -13.22 -4.67 1.98
C GLY A 108 -12.95 -3.17 1.83
N THR A 109 -12.92 -2.66 0.61
CA THR A 109 -12.67 -1.24 0.32
C THR A 109 -13.87 -0.37 0.76
N ASP A 110 -15.11 -0.83 0.58
CA ASP A 110 -16.29 -0.13 1.12
C ASP A 110 -16.24 -0.06 2.65
N ARG A 111 -15.75 -1.11 3.31
CA ARG A 111 -15.55 -1.14 4.77
C ARG A 111 -14.43 -0.20 5.21
N VAL A 112 -13.35 -0.10 4.43
CA VAL A 112 -12.30 0.91 4.66
C VAL A 112 -12.87 2.32 4.54
N TRP A 113 -13.69 2.59 3.53
CA TRP A 113 -14.34 3.89 3.36
C TRP A 113 -15.32 4.21 4.50
N ALA A 114 -16.10 3.23 4.94
CA ALA A 114 -17.00 3.42 6.08
C ALA A 114 -16.23 3.87 7.34
N ALA A 115 -15.09 3.24 7.63
CA ALA A 115 -14.21 3.65 8.72
C ALA A 115 -13.54 5.02 8.46
N ALA A 116 -13.10 5.27 7.22
CA ALA A 116 -12.42 6.51 6.83
C ALA A 116 -13.28 7.77 7.04
N ARG A 117 -14.61 7.64 7.01
CA ARG A 117 -15.52 8.75 7.31
C ARG A 117 -15.42 9.23 8.77
N GLU A 118 -15.02 8.35 9.69
CA GLU A 118 -14.83 8.65 11.12
C GLU A 118 -13.38 9.03 11.47
N LEU A 119 -12.47 8.88 10.52
CA LEU A 119 -11.05 9.11 10.70
C LEU A 119 -10.62 10.36 9.91
N LYS A 120 -9.65 11.09 10.46
CA LYS A 120 -9.08 12.25 9.76
C LYS A 120 -7.69 11.88 9.23
N ALA A 121 -7.59 11.63 7.93
CA ALA A 121 -6.30 11.40 7.25
C ALA A 121 -6.39 11.86 5.79
N ASP A 122 -5.22 12.05 5.17
CA ASP A 122 -5.08 12.38 3.75
C ASP A 122 -5.02 11.11 2.90
N VAL A 123 -4.44 10.03 3.48
CA VAL A 123 -4.23 8.74 2.83
C VAL A 123 -4.72 7.61 3.73
N TYR A 124 -5.48 6.70 3.15
CA TYR A 124 -5.97 5.48 3.81
C TYR A 124 -5.39 4.25 3.14
N LEU A 125 -4.81 3.37 3.94
CA LEU A 125 -4.33 2.08 3.47
C LEU A 125 -5.41 1.02 3.71
N ASN A 126 -5.70 0.22 2.70
CA ASN A 126 -6.51 -1.00 2.80
C ASN A 126 -5.54 -2.17 3.03
N ILE A 127 -5.43 -2.59 4.29
CA ILE A 127 -4.53 -3.66 4.72
C ILE A 127 -5.33 -4.94 4.86
N GLN A 128 -4.93 -6.00 4.16
CA GLN A 128 -5.67 -7.26 4.18
C GLN A 128 -5.64 -7.90 5.58
N GLY A 129 -6.83 -8.10 6.18
CA GLY A 129 -6.98 -8.70 7.52
C GLY A 129 -6.64 -10.18 7.61
N ASP A 130 -6.22 -10.79 6.51
CA ASP A 130 -5.88 -12.20 6.38
C ASP A 130 -4.40 -12.44 6.00
N GLU A 131 -3.55 -11.40 6.05
CA GLU A 131 -2.11 -11.50 5.79
C GLU A 131 -1.28 -11.41 7.10
N PRO A 132 -1.11 -12.51 7.84
CA PRO A 132 -0.45 -12.49 9.15
C PRO A 132 1.05 -12.20 9.10
N LEU A 133 1.66 -12.25 7.93
CA LEU A 133 3.09 -11.99 7.72
C LEU A 133 3.35 -10.61 7.13
N ILE A 134 2.37 -9.69 7.18
CA ILE A 134 2.55 -8.30 6.78
C ILE A 134 3.64 -7.61 7.63
N GLU A 135 4.40 -6.73 7.02
CA GLU A 135 5.45 -5.96 7.70
C GLU A 135 5.19 -4.45 7.56
N GLY A 136 5.38 -3.70 8.64
CA GLY A 136 5.17 -2.25 8.64
C GLY A 136 6.02 -1.49 7.62
N SER A 137 7.21 -2.00 7.28
CA SER A 137 8.07 -1.45 6.24
C SER A 137 7.40 -1.42 4.86
N LEU A 138 6.54 -2.40 4.54
CA LEU A 138 5.77 -2.41 3.29
C LEU A 138 4.71 -1.31 3.26
N LEU A 139 4.13 -1.00 4.42
CA LEU A 139 3.14 0.05 4.55
C LEU A 139 3.78 1.44 4.37
N ASP A 140 4.99 1.63 4.89
CA ASP A 140 5.76 2.85 4.66
C ASP A 140 6.08 3.05 3.17
N LEU A 141 6.46 1.98 2.46
CA LEU A 141 6.69 2.03 1.01
C LEU A 141 5.44 2.42 0.22
N LEU A 142 4.24 2.06 0.70
CA LEU A 142 2.97 2.46 0.07
C LEU A 142 2.61 3.92 0.31
N VAL A 143 3.01 4.50 1.46
CA VAL A 143 2.75 5.91 1.79
C VAL A 143 3.73 6.84 1.07
N GLN A 144 4.97 6.43 0.89
CA GLN A 144 6.04 7.25 0.33
C GLN A 144 5.68 7.95 -0.99
N PRO A 145 5.04 7.30 -2.00
CA PRO A 145 4.65 7.95 -3.25
C PRO A 145 3.71 9.15 -3.09
N PHE A 146 2.88 9.18 -2.04
CA PHE A 146 1.96 10.29 -1.78
C PHE A 146 2.66 11.51 -1.18
N ILE A 147 3.82 11.32 -0.53
CA ILE A 147 4.68 12.40 -0.05
C ILE A 147 5.41 13.05 -1.24
N GLU A 148 5.81 12.23 -2.21
CA GLU A 148 6.55 12.66 -3.41
C GLU A 148 5.64 13.31 -4.46
N ASP A 149 4.40 12.84 -4.60
CA ASP A 149 3.42 13.31 -5.58
C ASP A 149 2.08 13.59 -4.89
N THR A 150 1.81 14.87 -4.62
CA THR A 150 0.57 15.33 -3.97
C THR A 150 -0.68 15.11 -4.82
N THR A 151 -0.53 14.81 -6.11
CA THR A 151 -1.65 14.55 -7.04
C THR A 151 -1.90 13.05 -7.25
N LEU A 152 -1.10 12.18 -6.63
CA LEU A 152 -1.30 10.74 -6.73
C LEU A 152 -2.59 10.33 -6.02
N GLU A 153 -3.41 9.53 -6.66
CA GLU A 153 -4.71 9.11 -6.17
C GLU A 153 -4.68 7.72 -5.50
N MET A 154 -3.86 6.81 -6.03
CA MET A 154 -3.81 5.42 -5.56
C MET A 154 -2.40 4.83 -5.70
N ALA A 155 -2.03 3.96 -4.78
CA ALA A 155 -0.83 3.14 -4.87
C ALA A 155 -1.13 1.69 -4.50
N THR A 156 -0.32 0.77 -5.01
CA THR A 156 -0.34 -0.66 -4.69
C THR A 156 1.06 -1.25 -4.78
N LEU A 157 1.20 -2.52 -4.41
CA LEU A 157 2.46 -3.24 -4.44
C LEU A 157 2.51 -4.23 -5.61
N GLY A 158 3.72 -4.48 -6.09
CA GLY A 158 3.99 -5.53 -7.06
C GLY A 158 5.35 -6.15 -6.83
N ARG A 159 5.47 -7.46 -7.07
CA ARG A 159 6.74 -8.18 -6.98
C ARG A 159 7.14 -8.76 -8.34
N PRO A 160 8.42 -9.14 -8.52
CA PRO A 160 8.82 -9.87 -9.73
C PRO A 160 7.91 -11.06 -10.00
N LEU A 161 7.55 -11.23 -11.27
CA LEU A 161 6.66 -12.28 -11.74
C LEU A 161 7.51 -13.45 -12.26
N ASP A 162 7.26 -14.64 -11.77
CA ASP A 162 7.80 -15.89 -12.31
C ASP A 162 6.78 -16.59 -13.24
N ARG A 163 7.19 -17.70 -13.82
CA ARG A 163 6.35 -18.45 -14.75
C ARG A 163 5.12 -19.04 -14.07
N GLU A 164 5.25 -19.58 -12.86
CA GLU A 164 4.14 -20.19 -12.13
C GLU A 164 3.08 -19.15 -11.82
N ALA A 165 3.47 -18.00 -11.31
CA ALA A 165 2.57 -16.89 -11.03
C ALA A 165 1.94 -16.31 -12.31
N LEU A 166 2.67 -16.30 -13.45
CA LEU A 166 2.11 -15.86 -14.72
C LEU A 166 0.98 -16.77 -15.20
N GLU A 167 1.15 -18.08 -15.11
CA GLU A 167 0.17 -19.08 -15.59
C GLU A 167 -1.02 -19.23 -14.63
N SER A 168 -0.87 -18.89 -13.36
CA SER A 168 -1.91 -18.99 -12.33
C SER A 168 -3.02 -17.96 -12.52
N SER A 169 -4.26 -18.41 -12.68
CA SER A 169 -5.46 -17.54 -12.69
C SER A 169 -5.78 -16.94 -11.32
N ASN A 170 -5.23 -17.47 -10.24
CA ASN A 170 -5.37 -16.91 -8.90
C ASN A 170 -4.45 -15.70 -8.67
N THR A 171 -3.46 -15.50 -9.52
CA THR A 171 -2.51 -14.39 -9.46
C THR A 171 -2.91 -13.31 -10.46
N ALA A 172 -3.09 -12.08 -10.00
CA ALA A 172 -3.22 -10.93 -10.87
C ALA A 172 -1.83 -10.46 -11.33
N LYS A 173 -1.69 -10.17 -12.62
CA LYS A 173 -0.50 -9.59 -13.25
C LYS A 173 -0.72 -8.11 -13.48
N ILE A 174 0.36 -7.32 -13.40
CA ILE A 174 0.33 -5.88 -13.65
C ILE A 174 1.31 -5.58 -14.79
N VAL A 175 0.89 -4.83 -15.78
CA VAL A 175 1.80 -4.18 -16.75
C VAL A 175 1.92 -2.70 -16.42
N LEU A 176 3.13 -2.15 -16.58
CA LEU A 176 3.48 -0.82 -16.12
C LEU A 176 3.87 0.12 -17.27
N ASN A 177 3.65 1.41 -17.08
CA ASN A 177 4.25 2.46 -17.90
C ASN A 177 5.66 2.83 -17.38
N SER A 178 6.33 3.76 -18.08
CA SER A 178 7.67 4.26 -17.72
C SER A 178 7.73 5.01 -16.39
N ARG A 179 6.59 5.40 -15.83
CA ARG A 179 6.49 6.06 -14.51
C ARG A 179 6.17 5.09 -13.39
N HIS A 180 6.25 3.77 -13.62
CA HIS A 180 5.82 2.74 -12.69
C HIS A 180 4.35 2.87 -12.26
N GLU A 181 3.48 3.32 -13.17
CA GLU A 181 2.04 3.33 -12.98
C GLU A 181 1.41 2.16 -13.72
N ALA A 182 0.36 1.57 -13.16
CA ALA A 182 -0.34 0.45 -13.76
C ALA A 182 -1.05 0.88 -15.06
N ILE A 183 -0.82 0.14 -16.13
CA ILE A 183 -1.56 0.25 -17.39
C ILE A 183 -2.79 -0.64 -17.33
N TYR A 184 -2.62 -1.88 -16.84
CA TYR A 184 -3.71 -2.85 -16.73
C TYR A 184 -3.36 -3.94 -15.72
N PHE A 185 -4.41 -4.55 -15.14
CA PHE A 185 -4.33 -5.73 -14.31
C PHE A 185 -5.14 -6.86 -14.95
N SER A 186 -4.62 -8.10 -14.94
CA SER A 186 -5.35 -9.26 -15.45
C SER A 186 -4.98 -10.54 -14.71
N ARG A 187 -5.97 -11.42 -14.57
CA ARG A 187 -5.71 -12.82 -14.17
C ARG A 187 -5.16 -13.64 -15.32
N TYR A 188 -5.37 -13.21 -16.56
CA TYR A 188 -4.80 -13.85 -17.73
C TYR A 188 -3.28 -13.52 -17.85
N PRO A 189 -2.46 -14.39 -18.47
CA PRO A 189 -1.05 -14.09 -18.73
C PRO A 189 -0.88 -12.84 -19.60
N ILE A 190 -0.35 -11.77 -19.04
CA ILE A 190 0.01 -10.52 -19.71
C ILE A 190 1.43 -10.08 -19.31
N PRO A 191 2.17 -9.38 -20.23
CA PRO A 191 1.86 -9.08 -21.63
C PRO A 191 2.00 -10.34 -22.53
N TYR A 192 1.40 -10.33 -23.72
CA TYR A 192 1.65 -11.38 -24.69
C TYR A 192 3.09 -11.30 -25.21
N SER A 193 3.83 -12.41 -25.13
CA SER A 193 5.22 -12.46 -25.61
C SER A 193 5.29 -12.99 -27.04
N ARG A 194 5.45 -12.07 -28.00
CA ARG A 194 5.59 -12.42 -29.43
C ARG A 194 7.00 -12.95 -29.78
N VAL A 195 8.02 -12.49 -29.06
CA VAL A 195 9.42 -12.77 -29.38
C VAL A 195 9.89 -14.08 -28.79
N LYS A 196 9.55 -14.36 -27.55
CA LYS A 196 9.93 -15.57 -26.81
C LYS A 196 8.74 -16.09 -26.04
N PRO A 197 8.11 -17.20 -26.46
CA PRO A 197 6.99 -17.79 -25.73
C PRO A 197 7.32 -18.05 -24.26
N TRP A 198 6.34 -17.88 -23.39
CA TRP A 198 6.53 -18.02 -21.94
C TRP A 198 6.95 -19.46 -21.55
N ASP A 199 6.49 -20.46 -22.26
CA ASP A 199 6.82 -21.88 -22.09
C ASP A 199 8.30 -22.21 -22.37
N SER A 200 9.00 -21.36 -23.10
CA SER A 200 10.45 -21.50 -23.36
C SER A 200 11.34 -20.97 -22.23
N ARG A 201 10.79 -20.36 -21.19
CA ARG A 201 11.53 -19.87 -20.02
C ARG A 201 11.68 -20.98 -18.97
N LYS A 202 12.79 -20.96 -18.22
CA LYS A 202 13.03 -21.91 -17.15
C LYS A 202 12.19 -21.55 -15.91
N ALA A 203 11.92 -22.54 -15.07
CA ALA A 203 11.36 -22.28 -13.74
C ALA A 203 12.30 -21.36 -12.95
N GLY A 204 11.74 -20.32 -12.32
CA GLY A 204 12.50 -19.32 -11.57
C GLY A 204 12.99 -18.11 -12.39
N ASP A 205 12.90 -18.14 -13.73
CA ASP A 205 13.18 -16.95 -14.53
C ASP A 205 12.10 -15.88 -14.25
N THR A 206 12.54 -14.65 -13.99
CA THR A 206 11.63 -13.50 -13.88
C THR A 206 11.13 -13.06 -15.25
N ILE A 207 9.92 -12.52 -15.28
CA ILE A 207 9.26 -12.04 -16.50
C ILE A 207 9.35 -10.52 -16.54
N ASP A 208 10.13 -10.03 -17.53
CA ASP A 208 10.27 -8.59 -17.73
C ASP A 208 8.97 -7.97 -18.25
N GLY A 209 8.70 -6.73 -17.85
CA GLY A 209 7.55 -5.94 -18.30
C GLY A 209 6.25 -6.19 -17.55
N ALA A 210 6.21 -7.15 -16.60
CA ALA A 210 5.08 -7.39 -15.74
C ALA A 210 5.50 -7.70 -14.30
N LEU A 211 4.56 -7.50 -13.36
CA LEU A 211 4.72 -7.83 -11.94
C LEU A 211 3.55 -8.71 -11.48
N LYS A 212 3.80 -9.53 -10.45
CA LYS A 212 2.74 -10.15 -9.63
C LYS A 212 2.17 -9.08 -8.72
N HIS A 213 0.86 -8.88 -8.75
CA HIS A 213 0.16 -7.95 -7.88
C HIS A 213 0.12 -8.45 -6.43
N ILE A 214 0.28 -7.53 -5.48
CA ILE A 214 0.04 -7.73 -4.05
C ILE A 214 -1.12 -6.82 -3.66
N GLY A 215 -2.21 -7.39 -3.17
CA GLY A 215 -3.51 -6.77 -2.97
C GLY A 215 -3.61 -5.82 -1.76
N ILE A 216 -2.55 -5.05 -1.50
CA ILE A 216 -2.54 -3.99 -0.49
C ILE A 216 -2.56 -2.66 -1.23
N TYR A 217 -3.40 -1.73 -0.75
CA TYR A 217 -3.61 -0.47 -1.45
C TYR A 217 -3.52 0.71 -0.52
N ALA A 218 -3.10 1.85 -1.07
CA ALA A 218 -3.24 3.14 -0.43
C ALA A 218 -4.03 4.08 -1.35
N TYR A 219 -4.91 4.84 -0.76
CA TYR A 219 -5.83 5.75 -1.47
C TYR A 219 -5.76 7.14 -0.87
N ARG A 220 -5.72 8.17 -1.71
CA ARG A 220 -6.04 9.53 -1.26
C ARG A 220 -7.52 9.59 -0.88
N ARG A 221 -7.85 10.36 0.17
CA ARG A 221 -9.21 10.43 0.73
C ARG A 221 -10.27 10.69 -0.35
N ASP A 222 -10.10 11.74 -1.12
CA ASP A 222 -11.10 12.17 -2.11
C ASP A 222 -11.27 11.14 -3.24
N PHE A 223 -10.19 10.43 -3.57
CA PHE A 223 -10.27 9.34 -4.52
C PHE A 223 -10.97 8.12 -3.96
N LEU A 224 -10.71 7.73 -2.72
CA LEU A 224 -11.39 6.62 -2.05
C LEU A 224 -12.91 6.84 -2.01
N GLU A 225 -13.35 8.07 -1.73
CA GLU A 225 -14.77 8.46 -1.78
C GLU A 225 -15.36 8.23 -3.16
N ARG A 226 -14.72 8.77 -4.22
CA ARG A 226 -15.15 8.59 -5.62
C ARG A 226 -15.16 7.12 -6.05
N PHE A 227 -14.18 6.37 -5.60
CA PHE A 227 -14.04 4.95 -5.89
C PHE A 227 -15.20 4.13 -5.31
N CYS A 228 -15.54 4.36 -4.03
CA CYS A 228 -16.66 3.66 -3.38
C CYS A 228 -18.02 4.13 -3.86
N ALA A 229 -18.15 5.37 -4.34
CA ALA A 229 -19.39 5.87 -4.95
C ALA A 229 -19.65 5.27 -6.36
N GLN A 230 -18.63 4.75 -7.03
CA GLN A 230 -18.75 4.13 -8.34
C GLN A 230 -19.22 2.68 -8.23
N THR A 231 -20.26 2.34 -8.98
CA THR A 231 -20.70 0.92 -9.10
C THR A 231 -19.63 0.06 -9.78
N PRO A 232 -19.58 -1.25 -9.45
CA PRO A 232 -18.64 -2.17 -10.09
C PRO A 232 -18.71 -2.14 -11.62
N THR A 233 -17.56 -2.07 -12.25
CA THR A 233 -17.44 -1.97 -13.71
C THR A 233 -17.45 -3.37 -14.37
N VAL A 234 -17.72 -3.42 -15.68
CA VAL A 234 -17.72 -4.67 -16.44
C VAL A 234 -16.37 -5.39 -16.37
N LEU A 235 -15.26 -4.64 -16.54
CA LEU A 235 -13.90 -5.23 -16.47
C LEU A 235 -13.58 -5.76 -15.08
N GLU A 236 -13.96 -5.02 -14.03
CA GLU A 236 -13.81 -5.45 -12.64
C GLU A 236 -14.54 -6.77 -12.37
N GLN A 237 -15.78 -6.91 -12.87
CA GLN A 237 -16.58 -8.13 -12.70
C GLN A 237 -16.02 -9.30 -13.47
N LEU A 238 -15.58 -9.09 -14.72
CA LEU A 238 -15.01 -10.14 -15.57
C LEU A 238 -13.69 -10.70 -15.01
N GLU A 239 -12.81 -9.84 -14.57
CA GLU A 239 -11.50 -10.23 -14.01
C GLU A 239 -11.57 -10.57 -12.52
N GLY A 240 -12.64 -10.15 -11.80
CA GLY A 240 -12.72 -10.24 -10.35
C GLY A 240 -11.60 -9.42 -9.68
N LEU A 241 -11.31 -8.23 -10.21
CA LEU A 241 -10.23 -7.34 -9.80
C LEU A 241 -10.77 -5.93 -9.57
N GLU A 242 -10.98 -5.58 -8.30
CA GLU A 242 -11.59 -4.31 -7.88
C GLU A 242 -10.82 -3.07 -8.36
N GLN A 243 -9.49 -3.15 -8.41
CA GLN A 243 -8.63 -2.04 -8.85
C GLN A 243 -8.81 -1.64 -10.32
N LEU A 244 -9.49 -2.44 -11.15
CA LEU A 244 -9.86 -2.06 -12.51
C LEU A 244 -10.89 -0.92 -12.53
N ARG A 245 -11.69 -0.78 -11.46
CA ARG A 245 -12.57 0.38 -11.25
C ARG A 245 -11.78 1.67 -11.14
N ALA A 246 -10.61 1.64 -10.48
CA ALA A 246 -9.75 2.82 -10.38
C ALA A 246 -9.21 3.24 -11.76
N LEU A 247 -8.77 2.29 -12.58
CA LEU A 247 -8.36 2.59 -13.97
C LEU A 247 -9.52 3.11 -14.82
N TYR A 248 -10.72 2.57 -14.65
CA TYR A 248 -11.93 3.07 -15.32
C TYR A 248 -12.23 4.53 -14.96
N LEU A 249 -11.99 4.93 -13.71
CA LEU A 249 -12.14 6.30 -13.23
C LEU A 249 -11.00 7.24 -13.69
N GLY A 250 -10.02 6.72 -14.43
CA GLY A 250 -8.87 7.47 -14.92
C GLY A 250 -7.78 7.72 -13.87
N ALA A 251 -7.81 7.00 -12.75
CA ALA A 251 -6.83 7.17 -11.69
C ALA A 251 -5.42 6.71 -12.11
N ARG A 252 -4.42 7.45 -11.67
CA ARG A 252 -3.03 7.00 -11.70
C ARG A 252 -2.77 6.08 -10.51
N ILE A 253 -2.40 4.83 -10.79
CA ILE A 253 -2.08 3.84 -9.76
C ILE A 253 -0.56 3.63 -9.76
N ARG A 254 0.15 4.18 -8.78
CA ARG A 254 1.58 3.90 -8.59
C ARG A 254 1.77 2.47 -8.10
N VAL A 255 2.66 1.73 -8.74
CA VAL A 255 3.03 0.38 -8.31
C VAL A 255 4.43 0.42 -7.72
N VAL A 256 4.53 0.13 -6.44
CA VAL A 256 5.81 0.04 -5.74
C VAL A 256 6.31 -1.39 -5.83
N LYS A 257 7.50 -1.56 -6.43
CA LYS A 257 8.12 -2.88 -6.56
C LYS A 257 8.76 -3.28 -5.23
N VAL A 258 8.40 -4.45 -4.74
CA VAL A 258 8.91 -5.03 -3.49
C VAL A 258 9.36 -6.48 -3.68
N ASP A 259 10.19 -6.96 -2.77
CA ASP A 259 10.59 -8.38 -2.72
C ASP A 259 9.89 -9.08 -1.53
N HIS A 260 8.60 -8.85 -1.42
CA HIS A 260 7.76 -9.45 -0.38
C HIS A 260 6.85 -10.51 -0.98
N GLU A 261 6.71 -11.63 -0.29
CA GLU A 261 5.73 -12.65 -0.63
C GLU A 261 4.53 -12.55 0.31
N SER A 262 3.36 -12.31 -0.30
CA SER A 262 2.09 -12.24 0.41
C SER A 262 1.56 -13.66 0.67
N TRP A 263 1.18 -13.91 1.92
CA TRP A 263 0.67 -15.19 2.39
C TRP A 263 -0.67 -15.00 3.09
N GLY A 264 -1.73 -15.07 2.30
CA GLY A 264 -3.10 -14.96 2.80
C GLY A 264 -3.61 -16.26 3.40
N VAL A 265 -4.45 -16.15 4.42
CA VAL A 265 -5.25 -17.25 4.98
C VAL A 265 -6.65 -17.15 4.39
N ASP A 266 -7.00 -18.05 3.48
CA ASP A 266 -8.34 -18.12 2.86
C ASP A 266 -9.18 -19.27 3.38
N THR A 267 -8.53 -20.35 3.79
CA THR A 267 -9.14 -21.59 4.26
C THR A 267 -8.46 -22.07 5.55
N PRO A 268 -9.08 -22.96 6.35
CA PRO A 268 -8.45 -23.54 7.53
C PRO A 268 -7.12 -24.24 7.24
N GLU A 269 -6.95 -24.81 6.06
CA GLU A 269 -5.75 -25.53 5.64
C GLU A 269 -4.53 -24.58 5.49
N ASP A 270 -4.79 -23.30 5.18
CA ASP A 270 -3.74 -22.30 5.04
C ASP A 270 -3.07 -21.97 6.39
N ILE A 271 -3.78 -22.15 7.52
CA ILE A 271 -3.23 -21.95 8.87
C ILE A 271 -1.97 -22.79 9.07
N SER A 272 -2.05 -24.09 8.75
CA SER A 272 -0.91 -25.00 8.91
C SER A 272 0.28 -24.63 8.03
N LYS A 273 0.04 -24.09 6.83
CA LYS A 273 1.10 -23.59 5.95
C LYS A 273 1.80 -22.38 6.57
N ILE A 274 1.02 -21.42 7.08
CA ILE A 274 1.55 -20.22 7.73
C ILE A 274 2.36 -20.59 9.00
N GLU A 275 1.86 -21.49 9.85
CA GLU A 275 2.57 -21.96 11.03
C GLU A 275 3.93 -22.56 10.69
N ASN A 276 4.02 -23.33 9.61
CA ASN A 276 5.28 -23.91 9.14
C ASN A 276 6.25 -22.82 8.61
N LEU A 277 5.74 -21.81 7.90
CA LEU A 277 6.56 -20.67 7.46
C LEU A 277 7.11 -19.87 8.63
N MET A 278 6.30 -19.63 9.67
CA MET A 278 6.73 -18.91 10.86
C MET A 278 7.85 -19.64 11.62
N LYS A 279 7.78 -20.98 11.72
CA LYS A 279 8.85 -21.79 12.32
C LYS A 279 10.18 -21.68 11.58
N GLY A 280 10.14 -21.53 10.25
CA GLY A 280 11.33 -21.36 9.41
C GLY A 280 11.99 -19.99 9.53
N ARG A 281 11.23 -18.93 9.88
CA ARG A 281 11.73 -17.56 10.07
C ARG A 281 12.33 -17.31 11.46
N SER A 282 12.06 -18.16 12.44
CA SER A 282 12.59 -18.04 13.83
C SER A 282 14.00 -18.61 13.98
N ARG A 283 14.68 -18.96 12.92
CA ARG A 283 16.06 -19.44 12.85
C ARG A 283 16.90 -18.49 12.02
#